data_7199f141b2554f38980a3d516355aa99
#
_entry.id   7199f141b2554f38980a3d516355aa99
#
_cell.length_a   1.000
_cell.length_b   1.000
_cell.length_c   1.000
_cell.angle_alpha   90.00
_cell.angle_beta   90.00
_cell.angle_gamma   90.00
#
_symmetry.space_group_name_H-M   'P 1'
#
loop_
_entity.id
_entity.type
_entity.pdbx_description
1 polymer ?
#
loop_
_entity_poly.entity_id
_entity_poly.type
_entity_poly.pdbx_seq_one_letter_code
_entity_poly.pdbx_strand_id
1 'polypeptide(L)'
;PEVGQNAENATTYVLDFPVKAPAHAIFRDDVSAHELLEYWKTVKVNYTEHNPSVTISVGDDEWLKTGNWVYENWSIVGGLSFLPRQNHVYKLAPYEEIDEKAYYELLLRWQNVDFAKIVTYEQEDMTDNKRELACAGGTCEIEISTEVEEKRIG
;
A
#
# COMPACT_ATOMS: atom_id res chain seq x y z
N PRO A 1 13.18 -11.56 2.15
CA PRO A 1 13.80 -10.24 1.98
C PRO A 1 13.08 -9.40 0.93
N GLU A 2 13.15 -8.08 1.06
CA GLU A 2 12.68 -7.13 0.07
C GLU A 2 13.42 -7.27 -1.27
N VAL A 3 12.87 -6.69 -2.35
CA VAL A 3 13.49 -6.72 -3.67
C VAL A 3 14.88 -6.08 -3.63
N GLY A 4 15.88 -6.79 -4.17
CA GLY A 4 17.27 -6.35 -4.16
C GLY A 4 18.08 -6.74 -2.91
N GLN A 5 17.46 -7.38 -1.93
CA GLN A 5 18.12 -7.93 -0.76
C GLN A 5 18.18 -9.47 -0.84
N ASN A 6 19.15 -10.06 -0.16
CA ASN A 6 19.25 -11.51 0.01
C ASN A 6 19.22 -11.86 1.52
N ALA A 7 19.25 -13.15 1.86
CA ALA A 7 19.15 -13.58 3.25
C ALA A 7 20.30 -13.08 4.15
N GLU A 8 21.45 -12.74 3.57
CA GLU A 8 22.63 -12.34 4.34
C GLU A 8 22.63 -10.83 4.65
N ASN A 9 22.01 -10.01 3.78
CA ASN A 9 21.97 -8.57 3.92
C ASN A 9 20.57 -7.98 4.09
N ALA A 10 19.58 -8.84 4.38
CA ALA A 10 18.20 -8.41 4.54
C ALA A 10 18.02 -7.56 5.80
N THR A 11 17.59 -6.33 5.60
CA THR A 11 17.13 -5.43 6.65
C THR A 11 15.60 -5.32 6.68
N THR A 12 14.95 -5.73 5.59
CA THR A 12 13.50 -5.66 5.41
C THR A 12 12.97 -7.00 4.90
N TYR A 13 11.89 -7.46 5.49
CA TYR A 13 11.20 -8.68 5.12
C TYR A 13 9.79 -8.38 4.68
N VAL A 14 9.34 -9.09 3.63
CA VAL A 14 7.94 -9.10 3.19
C VAL A 14 7.30 -10.39 3.67
N LEU A 15 6.16 -10.25 4.31
CA LEU A 15 5.37 -11.37 4.83
C LEU A 15 4.09 -11.48 4.02
N ASP A 16 3.80 -12.68 3.52
CA ASP A 16 2.63 -12.96 2.70
C ASP A 16 1.49 -13.46 3.57
N PHE A 17 0.35 -12.79 3.52
CA PHE A 17 -0.87 -13.16 4.23
C PHE A 17 -1.92 -13.64 3.24
N PRO A 18 -2.31 -14.92 3.23
CA PRO A 18 -3.35 -15.41 2.36
C PRO A 18 -4.72 -14.88 2.81
N VAL A 19 -5.41 -14.18 1.94
CA VAL A 19 -6.73 -13.62 2.19
C VAL A 19 -7.71 -14.19 1.18
N LYS A 20 -8.84 -14.71 1.65
CA LYS A 20 -9.94 -15.14 0.79
C LYS A 20 -10.96 -14.03 0.67
N ALA A 21 -11.24 -13.64 -0.56
CA ALA A 21 -12.29 -12.67 -0.82
C ALA A 21 -13.68 -13.22 -0.40
N PRO A 22 -14.59 -12.35 0.07
CA PRO A 22 -15.97 -12.74 0.34
C PRO A 22 -16.66 -13.29 -0.91
N ALA A 23 -17.71 -14.09 -0.69
CA ALA A 23 -18.57 -14.48 -1.81
C ALA A 23 -19.13 -13.22 -2.49
N HIS A 24 -19.15 -13.23 -3.82
CA HIS A 24 -19.58 -12.08 -4.64
C HIS A 24 -18.72 -10.82 -4.52
N ALA A 25 -17.47 -10.95 -4.09
CA ALA A 25 -16.51 -9.84 -4.17
C ALA A 25 -16.32 -9.40 -5.63
N ILE A 26 -16.21 -8.10 -5.82
CA ILE A 26 -15.88 -7.50 -7.11
C ILE A 26 -14.36 -7.40 -7.20
N PHE A 27 -13.79 -7.97 -8.25
CA PHE A 27 -12.35 -7.96 -8.50
C PHE A 27 -11.97 -6.86 -9.49
N ARG A 28 -10.68 -6.61 -9.59
CA ARG A 28 -10.10 -5.60 -10.48
C ARG A 28 -10.58 -5.72 -11.93
N ASP A 29 -10.70 -6.95 -12.42
CA ASP A 29 -11.05 -7.22 -13.81
C ASP A 29 -12.57 -7.23 -14.07
N ASP A 30 -13.38 -7.17 -13.02
CA ASP A 30 -14.84 -7.06 -13.09
C ASP A 30 -15.33 -5.62 -13.32
N VAL A 31 -14.45 -4.62 -13.13
CA VAL A 31 -14.79 -3.20 -13.23
C VAL A 31 -13.96 -2.48 -14.29
N SER A 32 -14.59 -1.57 -15.01
CA SER A 32 -13.90 -0.66 -15.92
C SER A 32 -13.17 0.45 -15.15
N ALA A 33 -12.22 1.11 -15.83
CA ALA A 33 -11.56 2.29 -15.27
C ALA A 33 -12.56 3.40 -14.93
N HIS A 34 -13.60 3.55 -15.74
CA HIS A 34 -14.67 4.55 -15.51
C HIS A 34 -15.47 4.24 -14.25
N GLU A 35 -15.90 2.99 -14.06
CA GLU A 35 -16.65 2.58 -12.85
C GLU A 35 -15.82 2.77 -11.58
N LEU A 36 -14.53 2.45 -11.63
CA LEU A 36 -13.63 2.67 -10.50
C LEU A 36 -13.44 4.16 -10.19
N LEU A 37 -13.38 5.00 -11.21
CA LEU A 37 -13.33 6.47 -11.06
C LEU A 37 -14.63 7.03 -10.45
N GLU A 38 -15.79 6.55 -10.86
CA GLU A 38 -17.09 6.94 -10.27
C GLU A 38 -17.19 6.48 -8.82
N TYR A 39 -16.69 5.30 -8.51
CA TYR A 39 -16.60 4.83 -7.13
C TYR A 39 -15.66 5.73 -6.29
N TRP A 40 -14.47 6.04 -6.82
CA TRP A 40 -13.54 6.99 -6.18
C TRP A 40 -14.20 8.35 -5.93
N LYS A 41 -14.90 8.89 -6.93
CA LYS A 41 -15.64 10.15 -6.81
C LYS A 41 -16.66 10.10 -5.69
N THR A 42 -17.39 9.00 -5.56
CA THR A 42 -18.36 8.80 -4.49
C THR A 42 -17.69 8.87 -3.10
N VAL A 43 -16.55 8.20 -2.93
CA VAL A 43 -15.77 8.25 -1.70
C VAL A 43 -15.21 9.65 -1.45
N LYS A 44 -14.66 10.30 -2.48
CA LYS A 44 -14.08 11.65 -2.40
C LYS A 44 -15.09 12.68 -1.95
N VAL A 45 -16.30 12.66 -2.51
CA VAL A 45 -17.31 13.68 -2.26
C VAL A 45 -18.04 13.46 -0.93
N ASN A 46 -18.23 12.21 -0.52
CA ASN A 46 -19.10 11.90 0.61
C ASN A 46 -18.37 11.49 1.89
N TYR A 47 -17.10 11.09 1.80
CA TYR A 47 -16.39 10.52 2.94
C TYR A 47 -15.05 11.18 3.24
N THR A 48 -14.27 11.52 2.22
CA THR A 48 -12.89 11.94 2.41
C THR A 48 -12.71 13.43 2.16
N GLU A 49 -12.32 14.17 3.17
CA GLU A 49 -12.04 15.61 3.06
C GLU A 49 -10.84 15.88 2.17
N HIS A 50 -9.77 15.08 2.30
CA HIS A 50 -8.58 15.18 1.45
C HIS A 50 -8.69 14.32 0.20
N ASN A 51 -7.75 13.41 -0.02
CA ASN A 51 -7.70 12.58 -1.23
C ASN A 51 -7.70 11.09 -0.88
N PRO A 52 -8.72 10.31 -1.27
CA PRO A 52 -8.66 8.87 -1.14
C PRO A 52 -7.64 8.32 -2.14
N SER A 53 -6.58 7.67 -1.65
CA SER A 53 -5.59 7.05 -2.51
C SER A 53 -6.18 5.91 -3.32
N VAL A 54 -5.87 5.89 -4.61
CA VAL A 54 -6.33 4.84 -5.51
C VAL A 54 -5.36 4.67 -6.67
N THR A 55 -5.25 3.44 -7.15
CA THR A 55 -4.64 3.11 -8.43
C THR A 55 -5.73 2.61 -9.37
N ILE A 56 -5.93 3.32 -10.45
CA ILE A 56 -6.92 2.99 -11.49
C ILE A 56 -6.27 2.07 -12.52
N SER A 57 -6.80 0.86 -12.66
CA SER A 57 -6.40 -0.04 -13.73
C SER A 57 -7.14 0.32 -15.01
N VAL A 58 -6.39 0.66 -16.06
CA VAL A 58 -6.93 1.18 -17.32
C VAL A 58 -6.68 0.17 -18.44
N GLY A 59 -7.73 -0.29 -19.08
CA GLY A 59 -7.66 -1.11 -20.29
C GLY A 59 -7.14 -0.33 -21.49
N ASP A 60 -6.62 -1.01 -22.51
CA ASP A 60 -6.00 -0.38 -23.67
C ASP A 60 -6.96 0.55 -24.43
N ASP A 61 -8.24 0.23 -24.44
CA ASP A 61 -9.30 1.01 -25.08
C ASP A 61 -9.96 2.06 -24.17
N GLU A 62 -9.59 2.12 -22.89
CA GLU A 62 -10.21 2.99 -21.89
C GLU A 62 -9.46 4.34 -21.70
N TRP A 63 -8.24 4.49 -22.20
CA TRP A 63 -7.38 5.64 -21.91
C TRP A 63 -8.01 7.00 -22.28
N LEU A 64 -8.65 7.09 -23.45
CA LEU A 64 -9.29 8.34 -23.88
C LEU A 64 -10.49 8.70 -22.99
N LYS A 65 -11.30 7.71 -22.62
CA LYS A 65 -12.45 7.92 -21.73
C LYS A 65 -11.98 8.33 -20.34
N THR A 66 -10.94 7.67 -19.84
CA THR A 66 -10.30 7.98 -18.56
C THR A 66 -9.76 9.42 -18.53
N GLY A 67 -9.04 9.83 -19.57
CA GLY A 67 -8.53 11.19 -19.69
C GLY A 67 -9.65 12.23 -19.75
N ASN A 68 -10.72 11.98 -20.50
CA ASN A 68 -11.88 12.84 -20.55
C ASN A 68 -12.56 12.96 -19.19
N TRP A 69 -12.75 11.86 -18.49
CA TRP A 69 -13.34 11.86 -17.15
C TRP A 69 -12.53 12.72 -16.18
N VAL A 70 -11.20 12.59 -16.17
CA VAL A 70 -10.31 13.40 -15.33
C VAL A 70 -10.47 14.89 -15.67
N TYR A 71 -10.55 15.24 -16.95
CA TYR A 71 -10.73 16.62 -17.38
C TYR A 71 -12.09 17.20 -16.90
N GLU A 72 -13.16 16.46 -17.05
CA GLU A 72 -14.51 16.87 -16.62
C GLU A 72 -14.63 17.03 -15.10
N ASN A 73 -13.88 16.23 -14.34
CA ASN A 73 -13.90 16.24 -12.89
C ASN A 73 -12.69 16.95 -12.26
N TRP A 74 -11.96 17.75 -13.04
CA TRP A 74 -10.69 18.36 -12.61
C TRP A 74 -10.78 19.11 -11.27
N SER A 75 -11.90 19.76 -10.99
CA SER A 75 -12.11 20.53 -9.77
C SER A 75 -12.10 19.71 -8.46
N ILE A 76 -12.34 18.40 -8.55
CA ILE A 76 -12.37 17.51 -7.39
C ILE A 76 -11.21 16.50 -7.39
N VAL A 77 -10.50 16.37 -8.51
CA VAL A 77 -9.36 15.45 -8.63
C VAL A 77 -8.17 16.01 -7.88
N GLY A 78 -7.69 15.21 -6.92
CA GLY A 78 -6.42 15.46 -6.24
C GLY A 78 -5.31 14.62 -6.88
N GLY A 79 -4.87 13.56 -6.18
CA GLY A 79 -3.89 12.59 -6.69
C GLY A 79 -4.55 11.31 -7.15
N LEU A 80 -4.37 10.93 -8.40
CA LEU A 80 -4.77 9.65 -8.98
C LEU A 80 -3.56 8.97 -9.59
N SER A 81 -3.44 7.66 -9.38
CA SER A 81 -2.44 6.83 -10.06
C SER A 81 -3.13 5.97 -11.11
N PHE A 82 -2.50 5.82 -12.26
CA PHE A 82 -3.03 5.02 -13.36
C PHE A 82 -2.02 3.94 -13.74
N LEU A 83 -2.48 2.71 -13.89
CA LEU A 83 -1.69 1.59 -14.39
C LEU A 83 -2.39 0.94 -15.57
N PRO A 84 -1.66 0.58 -16.62
CA PRO A 84 -2.21 -0.26 -17.69
C PRO A 84 -2.73 -1.57 -17.09
N ARG A 85 -3.90 -2.02 -17.54
CA ARG A 85 -4.44 -3.33 -17.19
C ARG A 85 -3.69 -4.40 -17.97
N GLN A 86 -2.59 -4.86 -17.42
CA GLN A 86 -1.75 -5.92 -17.98
C GLN A 86 -1.65 -7.03 -16.95
N ASN A 87 -1.47 -8.26 -17.42
CA ASN A 87 -1.26 -9.43 -16.55
C ASN A 87 0.15 -9.46 -15.93
N HIS A 88 0.79 -8.30 -15.81
CA HIS A 88 2.09 -8.19 -15.19
C HIS A 88 1.95 -7.77 -13.73
N VAL A 89 2.31 -8.69 -12.86
CA VAL A 89 2.50 -8.40 -11.45
C VAL A 89 3.97 -8.06 -11.26
N TYR A 90 4.26 -6.87 -10.72
CA TYR A 90 5.61 -6.55 -10.30
C TYR A 90 5.94 -7.33 -9.02
N LYS A 91 7.21 -7.65 -8.82
CA LYS A 91 7.65 -8.44 -7.67
C LYS A 91 7.23 -7.78 -6.37
N LEU A 92 6.65 -8.58 -5.47
CA LEU A 92 6.17 -8.15 -4.16
C LEU A 92 5.10 -7.05 -4.24
N ALA A 93 4.17 -7.20 -5.17
CA ALA A 93 2.97 -6.36 -5.20
C ALA A 93 2.20 -6.47 -3.87
N PRO A 94 1.58 -5.38 -3.38
CA PRO A 94 0.81 -5.40 -2.13
C PRO A 94 -0.33 -6.42 -2.14
N TYR A 95 -0.88 -6.69 -3.32
CA TYR A 95 -1.89 -7.72 -3.55
C TYR A 95 -1.54 -8.49 -4.82
N GLU A 96 -1.50 -9.81 -4.70
CA GLU A 96 -1.28 -10.73 -5.79
C GLU A 96 -2.42 -11.75 -5.83
N GLU A 97 -2.93 -12.00 -7.02
CA GLU A 97 -3.88 -13.09 -7.22
C GLU A 97 -3.15 -14.43 -7.11
N ILE A 98 -3.70 -15.32 -6.29
CA ILE A 98 -3.18 -16.66 -6.09
C ILE A 98 -4.26 -17.69 -6.33
N ASP A 99 -3.87 -18.87 -6.77
CA ASP A 99 -4.79 -19.98 -6.93
C ASP A 99 -5.14 -20.62 -5.58
N GLU A 100 -6.14 -21.50 -5.60
CA GLU A 100 -6.62 -22.19 -4.40
C GLU A 100 -5.51 -23.03 -3.72
N LYS A 101 -4.64 -23.63 -4.51
CA LYS A 101 -3.53 -24.45 -3.99
C LYS A 101 -2.53 -23.59 -3.23
N ALA A 102 -2.08 -22.49 -3.82
CA ALA A 102 -1.16 -21.54 -3.19
C ALA A 102 -1.78 -20.93 -1.92
N TYR A 103 -3.09 -20.64 -1.93
CA TYR A 103 -3.81 -20.17 -0.75
C TYR A 103 -3.69 -21.16 0.42
N TYR A 104 -3.99 -22.44 0.19
CA TYR A 104 -3.90 -23.44 1.27
C TYR A 104 -2.46 -23.72 1.71
N GLU A 105 -1.49 -23.70 0.80
CA GLU A 105 -0.07 -23.84 1.15
C GLU A 105 0.42 -22.69 2.05
N LEU A 106 0.03 -21.46 1.75
CA LEU A 106 0.33 -20.31 2.59
C LEU A 106 -0.39 -20.39 3.94
N LEU A 107 -1.68 -20.74 3.94
CA LEU A 107 -2.46 -20.86 5.16
C LEU A 107 -1.85 -21.89 6.14
N LEU A 108 -1.31 -23.00 5.64
CA LEU A 108 -0.63 -23.99 6.47
C LEU A 108 0.60 -23.43 7.19
N ARG A 109 1.32 -22.49 6.59
CA ARG A 109 2.47 -21.84 7.22
C ARG A 109 2.05 -20.97 8.41
N TRP A 110 0.87 -20.36 8.35
CA TRP A 110 0.34 -19.50 9.41
C TRP A 110 -0.36 -20.26 10.55
N GLN A 111 -0.80 -21.48 10.34
CA GLN A 111 -1.50 -22.27 11.37
C GLN A 111 -0.65 -22.54 12.62
N ASN A 112 0.67 -22.47 12.51
CA ASN A 112 1.61 -22.74 13.59
C ASN A 112 2.12 -21.48 14.29
N VAL A 113 1.61 -20.29 13.93
CA VAL A 113 2.01 -19.04 14.55
C VAL A 113 1.26 -18.85 15.86
N ASP A 114 1.98 -18.90 16.96
CA ASP A 114 1.46 -18.65 18.30
C ASP A 114 1.79 -17.19 18.71
N PHE A 115 0.83 -16.29 18.53
CA PHE A 115 1.00 -14.88 18.87
C PHE A 115 1.21 -14.64 20.37
N ALA A 116 0.81 -15.58 21.25
CA ALA A 116 1.07 -15.44 22.68
C ALA A 116 2.57 -15.52 23.04
N LYS A 117 3.38 -16.03 22.11
CA LYS A 117 4.84 -16.10 22.28
C LYS A 117 5.58 -14.80 21.90
N ILE A 118 4.91 -13.80 21.36
CA ILE A 118 5.56 -12.53 20.99
C ILE A 118 6.34 -11.96 22.17
N VAL A 119 5.73 -11.94 23.36
CA VAL A 119 6.36 -11.44 24.59
C VAL A 119 7.66 -12.18 24.95
N THR A 120 7.81 -13.44 24.53
CA THR A 120 9.05 -14.20 24.78
C THR A 120 10.16 -13.90 23.79
N TYR A 121 9.83 -13.34 22.62
CA TYR A 121 10.78 -12.95 21.58
C TYR A 121 11.16 -11.47 21.66
N GLU A 122 10.26 -10.61 22.09
CA GLU A 122 10.53 -9.20 22.36
C GLU A 122 11.19 -9.04 23.73
N GLN A 123 12.51 -9.13 23.76
CA GLN A 123 13.29 -8.94 25.00
C GLN A 123 13.71 -7.49 25.21
N GLU A 124 13.82 -6.72 24.15
CA GLU A 124 14.19 -5.31 24.16
C GLU A 124 13.39 -4.54 23.11
N ASP A 125 12.86 -3.39 23.47
CA ASP A 125 12.25 -2.46 22.51
C ASP A 125 13.36 -1.68 21.81
N MET A 126 13.69 -2.08 20.60
CA MET A 126 14.66 -1.41 19.73
C MET A 126 14.02 -0.44 18.75
N THR A 127 12.75 -0.10 18.93
CA THR A 127 12.02 0.82 18.07
C THR A 127 12.60 2.23 18.23
N ASP A 128 13.24 2.75 17.20
CA ASP A 128 13.73 4.13 17.17
C ASP A 128 12.64 5.05 16.60
N ASN A 129 11.77 5.56 17.47
CA ASN A 129 10.69 6.48 17.14
C ASN A 129 11.15 7.77 16.45
N LYS A 130 12.44 8.09 16.52
CA LYS A 130 13.02 9.28 15.85
C LYS A 130 13.09 9.14 14.33
N ARG A 131 12.95 7.92 13.79
CA ARG A 131 12.99 7.67 12.35
C ARG A 131 11.62 7.46 11.72
N GLU A 132 10.60 7.24 12.51
CA GLU A 132 9.24 7.11 12.00
C GLU A 132 8.61 8.50 11.87
N LEU A 133 8.67 9.06 10.66
CA LEU A 133 7.78 10.13 10.21
C LEU A 133 6.36 9.57 10.05
N ALA A 134 5.84 8.93 11.08
CA ALA A 134 4.47 8.48 11.11
C ALA A 134 3.62 9.61 11.67
N CYS A 135 2.64 10.04 10.90
CA CYS A 135 1.58 10.92 11.38
C CYS A 135 0.74 10.16 12.41
N ALA A 136 1.12 10.20 13.69
CA ALA A 136 0.30 9.71 14.77
C ALA A 136 -0.71 10.81 15.16
N GLY A 137 -1.99 10.55 14.92
CA GLY A 137 -3.08 11.39 15.44
C GLY A 137 -3.26 12.77 14.77
N GLY A 138 -2.91 12.92 13.49
CA GLY A 138 -3.23 14.14 12.73
C GLY A 138 -2.29 15.33 12.93
N THR A 139 -1.19 15.15 13.66
CA THR A 139 -0.14 16.17 13.82
C THR A 139 1.18 15.61 13.34
N CYS A 140 1.77 16.26 12.33
CA CYS A 140 3.16 15.98 11.93
C CYS A 140 4.08 16.75 12.87
N GLU A 141 4.66 16.12 13.86
CA GLU A 141 5.77 16.70 14.61
C GLU A 141 7.07 16.42 13.85
N ILE A 142 7.58 17.45 13.19
CA ILE A 142 8.93 17.44 12.65
C ILE A 142 9.85 17.96 13.75
N GLU A 143 10.51 17.07 14.47
CA GLU A 143 11.63 17.49 15.30
C GLU A 143 12.79 17.89 14.39
N ILE A 144 12.98 19.19 14.21
CA ILE A 144 14.19 19.73 13.58
C ILE A 144 15.30 19.62 14.61
N SER A 145 16.17 18.62 14.48
CA SER A 145 17.41 18.56 15.27
C SER A 145 18.32 19.70 14.82
N THR A 146 18.32 20.79 15.57
CA THR A 146 19.33 21.86 15.48
C THR A 146 20.61 21.44 16.19
N GLU A 147 21.32 20.45 15.68
CA GLU A 147 22.74 20.30 15.98
C GLU A 147 23.55 21.17 15.01
N VAL A 148 23.67 22.44 15.35
CA VAL A 148 24.71 23.31 14.76
C VAL A 148 26.03 22.94 15.44
N GLU A 149 26.85 22.16 14.76
CA GLU A 149 28.27 22.04 15.10
C GLU A 149 28.92 23.42 15.02
N GLU A 150 29.13 24.06 16.16
CA GLU A 150 30.07 25.13 16.28
C GLU A 150 31.50 24.59 16.02
N LYS A 151 31.95 24.64 14.77
CA LYS A 151 33.39 24.58 14.48
C LYS A 151 34.03 25.83 15.02
N ARG A 152 34.61 25.73 16.21
CA ARG A 152 35.58 26.69 16.72
C ARG A 152 36.78 26.68 15.77
N ILE A 153 36.94 27.81 15.10
CA ILE A 153 38.20 28.19 14.45
C ILE A 153 39.17 28.61 15.56
N GLY A 154 40.22 27.84 15.75
CA GLY A 154 41.39 28.19 16.50
C GLY A 154 42.56 28.34 15.57
#